data_2b7f5cfaaf5a4de024fd36163eef8eb4
#
_entry.id   2b7f5cfaaf5a4de024fd36163eef8eb4
#
_cell.length_a   1.000
_cell.length_b   1.000
_cell.length_c   1.000
_cell.angle_alpha   90.00
_cell.angle_beta   90.00
_cell.angle_gamma   90.00
#
_symmetry.space_group_name_H-M   'P 1'
#
loop_
_entity.id
_entity.type
_entity.pdbx_description
1 polymer ?
#
loop_
_entity_poly.entity_id
_entity_poly.type
_entity_poly.pdbx_seq_one_letter_code
_entity_poly.pdbx_strand_id
1 'polypeptide(L)'
;VAPFTAADAAAGLEAAYARGENDEFVQATVIGEPATMQDGDAVVFMNFRADRAREITRALTEEKFDGFARARFPRLANFTSLSSYGEDFHLPCAYTTDTIHNGIGEYLSNLGLKQLRIAETEKYAHVTYFMNGGKEQPYPGEDRILVQSPKVATYDLQPEMSAFEVTDKLVAAIRAKQYQAILCNYANGDMVGHSGIMEAAVKAVETLDICIGRVVEAMLEIGGEVIITADHGNAEQMLDRNTHQAHTAHTLNLVPFLYVGRKAVIAAAGTGALRDVAPTLLAMMGLPQPPEMTGSSLLHFG
;
A
#
# COMPACT_ATOMS: atom_id res chain seq x y z
N VAL A 1 10.06 25.15 -11.33
CA VAL A 1 10.68 26.12 -10.42
C VAL A 1 9.91 26.07 -9.13
N ALA A 2 10.61 25.87 -8.00
CA ALA A 2 9.97 25.82 -6.69
C ALA A 2 9.40 27.20 -6.32
N PRO A 3 8.23 27.26 -5.64
CA PRO A 3 7.61 28.52 -5.25
C PRO A 3 8.36 29.26 -4.14
N PHE A 4 9.22 28.56 -3.40
CA PHE A 4 9.94 29.09 -2.25
C PHE A 4 11.46 28.91 -2.37
N THR A 5 12.20 29.73 -1.63
CA THR A 5 13.66 29.67 -1.48
C THR A 5 14.03 29.78 -0.01
N ALA A 6 15.11 29.15 0.42
CA ALA A 6 15.66 29.25 1.77
C ALA A 6 17.20 29.18 1.73
N ALA A 7 17.87 29.72 2.73
CA ALA A 7 19.31 29.67 2.85
C ALA A 7 19.84 28.26 3.14
N ASP A 8 19.13 27.52 3.97
CA ASP A 8 19.40 26.14 4.32
C ASP A 8 18.11 25.35 4.55
N ALA A 9 18.23 24.03 4.74
CA ALA A 9 17.09 23.13 4.87
C ALA A 9 16.28 23.40 6.14
N ALA A 10 16.93 23.75 7.26
CA ALA A 10 16.23 24.01 8.52
C ALA A 10 15.37 25.28 8.40
N ALA A 11 15.93 26.37 7.86
CA ALA A 11 15.19 27.60 7.61
C ALA A 11 14.02 27.38 6.62
N GLY A 12 14.22 26.52 5.62
CA GLY A 12 13.17 26.13 4.67
C GLY A 12 12.01 25.39 5.35
N LEU A 13 12.30 24.48 6.26
CA LEU A 13 11.32 23.72 7.03
C LEU A 13 10.57 24.61 8.04
N GLU A 14 11.29 25.45 8.79
CA GLU A 14 10.68 26.41 9.71
C GLU A 14 9.71 27.37 8.99
N ALA A 15 10.09 27.84 7.80
CA ALA A 15 9.24 28.69 6.97
C ALA A 15 7.99 27.92 6.46
N ALA A 16 8.10 26.62 6.16
CA ALA A 16 6.97 25.79 5.79
C ALA A 16 5.97 25.64 6.96
N TYR A 17 6.46 25.36 8.16
CA TYR A 17 5.62 25.29 9.36
C TYR A 17 4.96 26.62 9.70
N ALA A 18 5.67 27.74 9.51
CA ALA A 18 5.10 29.07 9.70
C ALA A 18 3.97 29.40 8.71
N ARG A 19 3.92 28.73 7.56
CA ARG A 19 2.81 28.79 6.58
C ARG A 19 1.65 27.85 6.90
N GLY A 20 1.78 27.01 7.94
CA GLY A 20 0.79 26.01 8.33
C GLY A 20 0.92 24.68 7.55
N GLU A 21 2.05 24.47 6.88
CA GLU A 21 2.37 23.19 6.24
C GLU A 21 2.82 22.18 7.30
N ASN A 22 2.68 20.87 7.01
CA ASN A 22 3.21 19.77 7.81
C ASN A 22 4.17 18.92 6.97
N ASP A 23 4.82 17.93 7.58
CA ASP A 23 5.86 17.12 6.95
C ASP A 23 5.43 16.45 5.65
N GLU A 24 4.16 16.03 5.53
CA GLU A 24 3.64 15.39 4.32
C GLU A 24 3.43 16.40 3.18
N PHE A 25 3.15 17.67 3.49
CA PHE A 25 2.70 18.66 2.52
C PHE A 25 3.65 19.88 2.41
N VAL A 26 4.92 19.72 2.80
CA VAL A 26 5.93 20.76 2.57
C VAL A 26 6.07 21.05 1.08
N GLN A 27 5.83 22.28 0.69
CA GLN A 27 5.96 22.68 -0.71
C GLN A 27 7.43 22.80 -1.14
N ALA A 28 7.67 22.54 -2.43
CA ALA A 28 9.01 22.55 -3.00
C ALA A 28 9.74 23.87 -2.70
N THR A 29 10.91 23.78 -2.11
CA THR A 29 11.74 24.90 -1.70
C THR A 29 13.16 24.73 -2.24
N VAL A 30 13.70 25.72 -2.93
CA VAL A 30 15.10 25.74 -3.36
C VAL A 30 15.98 26.14 -2.19
N ILE A 31 16.97 25.35 -1.88
CA ILE A 31 17.93 25.59 -0.82
C ILE A 31 19.22 26.16 -1.43
N GLY A 32 19.60 27.34 -0.98
CA GLY A 32 20.79 28.03 -1.50
C GLY A 32 20.68 28.42 -2.98
N GLU A 33 21.78 28.30 -3.73
CA GLU A 33 21.79 28.58 -5.15
C GLU A 33 21.08 27.49 -5.96
N PRO A 34 20.24 27.84 -6.94
CA PRO A 34 19.54 26.89 -7.76
C PRO A 34 20.49 25.98 -8.56
N ALA A 35 20.41 24.68 -8.34
CA ALA A 35 21.13 23.69 -9.14
C ALA A 35 20.14 22.90 -9.99
N THR A 36 20.16 23.10 -11.30
CA THR A 36 19.32 22.34 -12.24
C THR A 36 20.14 21.26 -12.94
N MET A 37 19.53 20.12 -13.19
CA MET A 37 20.15 19.03 -13.96
C MET A 37 20.58 19.51 -15.35
N GLN A 38 21.78 19.13 -15.76
CA GLN A 38 22.37 19.45 -17.06
C GLN A 38 22.50 18.20 -17.91
N ASP A 39 22.72 18.40 -19.23
CA ASP A 39 23.07 17.30 -20.13
C ASP A 39 24.42 16.72 -19.70
N GLY A 40 24.50 15.40 -19.60
CA GLY A 40 25.69 14.70 -19.13
C GLY A 40 25.73 14.43 -17.64
N ASP A 41 24.75 14.91 -16.86
CA ASP A 41 24.65 14.57 -15.45
C ASP A 41 24.27 13.08 -15.27
N ALA A 42 24.70 12.50 -14.15
CA ALA A 42 24.29 11.16 -13.72
C ALA A 42 23.35 11.25 -12.52
N VAL A 43 22.32 10.43 -12.50
CA VAL A 43 21.35 10.32 -11.40
C VAL A 43 21.47 8.95 -10.75
N VAL A 44 21.59 8.93 -9.43
CA VAL A 44 21.41 7.75 -8.59
C VAL A 44 20.14 7.94 -7.76
N PHE A 45 19.11 7.15 -8.04
CA PHE A 45 17.82 7.28 -7.38
C PHE A 45 17.75 6.31 -6.20
N MET A 46 18.05 6.81 -5.00
CA MET A 46 18.14 6.06 -3.75
C MET A 46 16.77 5.78 -3.14
N ASN A 47 15.84 5.25 -3.93
CA ASN A 47 14.50 4.89 -3.52
C ASN A 47 14.25 3.41 -3.88
N PHE A 48 13.87 2.59 -2.88
CA PHE A 48 13.57 1.17 -3.11
C PHE A 48 12.10 0.90 -3.45
N ARG A 49 11.16 1.80 -3.06
CA ARG A 49 9.73 1.66 -3.38
C ARG A 49 9.48 2.02 -4.84
N ALA A 50 8.74 1.17 -5.54
CA ALA A 50 8.52 1.32 -6.98
C ALA A 50 7.34 2.24 -7.34
N ASP A 51 6.32 2.36 -6.50
CA ASP A 51 5.03 2.98 -6.81
C ASP A 51 5.15 4.40 -7.41
N ARG A 52 5.35 5.42 -6.60
CA ARG A 52 5.52 6.81 -7.08
C ARG A 52 6.89 7.08 -7.69
N ALA A 53 7.90 6.24 -7.41
CA ALA A 53 9.21 6.34 -8.05
C ALA A 53 9.14 6.19 -9.57
N ARG A 54 8.17 5.43 -10.08
CA ARG A 54 7.91 5.27 -11.52
C ARG A 54 7.62 6.59 -12.20
N GLU A 55 6.82 7.46 -11.59
CA GLU A 55 6.40 8.76 -12.15
C GLU A 55 7.62 9.66 -12.41
N ILE A 56 8.47 9.83 -11.40
CA ILE A 56 9.66 10.68 -11.52
C ILE A 56 10.71 10.06 -12.45
N THR A 57 10.84 8.73 -12.43
CA THR A 57 11.75 8.02 -13.33
C THR A 57 11.35 8.22 -14.77
N ARG A 58 10.07 8.04 -15.12
CA ARG A 58 9.54 8.32 -16.47
C ARG A 58 9.77 9.77 -16.86
N ALA A 59 9.49 10.71 -15.97
CA ALA A 59 9.70 12.13 -16.21
C ALA A 59 11.16 12.49 -16.52
N LEU A 60 12.13 11.76 -15.99
CA LEU A 60 13.58 12.02 -16.17
C LEU A 60 14.21 11.18 -17.28
N THR A 61 13.63 10.05 -17.67
CA THR A 61 14.29 9.10 -18.59
C THR A 61 13.54 8.87 -19.90
N GLU A 62 12.24 9.10 -19.97
CA GLU A 62 11.46 8.91 -21.19
C GLU A 62 11.45 10.18 -22.05
N GLU A 63 11.90 10.07 -23.31
CA GLU A 63 11.86 11.17 -24.28
C GLU A 63 10.40 11.53 -24.63
N LYS A 64 9.55 10.52 -24.83
CA LYS A 64 8.11 10.67 -25.06
C LYS A 64 7.39 10.52 -23.71
N PHE A 65 7.05 11.63 -23.10
CA PHE A 65 6.39 11.71 -21.80
C PHE A 65 5.20 12.65 -21.87
N ASP A 66 4.06 12.19 -21.39
CA ASP A 66 2.77 12.89 -21.46
C ASP A 66 2.16 13.25 -20.09
N GLY A 67 2.85 12.92 -18.97
CA GLY A 67 2.34 13.17 -17.62
C GLY A 67 2.20 14.66 -17.27
N PHE A 68 3.09 15.52 -17.79
CA PHE A 68 3.01 16.98 -17.69
C PHE A 68 3.93 17.63 -18.71
N ALA A 69 3.72 18.94 -18.99
CA ALA A 69 4.58 19.70 -19.90
C ALA A 69 5.96 19.97 -19.28
N ARG A 70 7.00 19.33 -19.82
CA ARG A 70 8.40 19.59 -19.42
C ARG A 70 8.95 20.78 -20.20
N ALA A 71 9.45 21.79 -19.48
CA ALA A 71 10.14 22.92 -20.11
C ALA A 71 11.50 22.52 -20.70
N ARG A 72 12.15 21.51 -20.11
CA ARG A 72 13.43 20.93 -20.55
C ARG A 72 13.46 19.43 -20.24
N PHE A 73 14.11 18.67 -21.09
CA PHE A 73 14.45 17.27 -20.89
C PHE A 73 15.97 17.12 -20.92
N PRO A 74 16.65 16.94 -19.76
CA PRO A 74 18.09 16.77 -19.73
C PRO A 74 18.48 15.40 -20.30
N ARG A 75 19.51 15.37 -21.12
CA ARG A 75 20.09 14.11 -21.63
C ARG A 75 21.09 13.59 -20.59
N LEU A 76 20.60 12.81 -19.66
CA LEU A 76 21.43 12.23 -18.60
C LEU A 76 22.48 11.28 -19.16
N ALA A 77 23.70 11.33 -18.62
CA ALA A 77 24.73 10.34 -18.93
C ALA A 77 24.37 8.96 -18.38
N ASN A 78 23.71 8.90 -17.21
CA ASN A 78 23.21 7.68 -16.62
C ASN A 78 22.07 7.98 -15.66
N PHE A 79 21.14 7.02 -15.53
CA PHE A 79 20.14 6.95 -14.45
C PHE A 79 20.19 5.55 -13.85
N THR A 80 20.57 5.45 -12.58
CA THR A 80 20.60 4.18 -11.84
C THR A 80 19.60 4.22 -10.71
N SER A 81 18.65 3.30 -10.70
CA SER A 81 17.72 3.12 -9.60
C SER A 81 18.28 2.22 -8.50
N LEU A 82 17.78 2.34 -7.28
CA LEU A 82 18.18 1.43 -6.20
C LEU A 82 17.65 0.01 -6.44
N SER A 83 16.40 -0.11 -6.88
CA SER A 83 15.76 -1.39 -7.23
C SER A 83 15.06 -1.29 -8.58
N SER A 84 14.63 -2.41 -9.14
CA SER A 84 13.78 -2.41 -10.33
C SER A 84 12.39 -1.86 -10.01
N TYR A 85 11.89 -0.92 -10.81
CA TYR A 85 10.58 -0.30 -10.64
C TYR A 85 9.47 -0.94 -11.49
N GLY A 86 9.82 -1.93 -12.31
CA GLY A 86 8.89 -2.68 -13.16
C GLY A 86 9.59 -3.23 -14.41
N GLU A 87 8.92 -4.14 -15.09
CA GLU A 87 9.45 -4.80 -16.29
C GLU A 87 9.68 -3.83 -17.45
N ASP A 88 8.93 -2.74 -17.50
CA ASP A 88 9.04 -1.70 -18.55
C ASP A 88 10.26 -0.79 -18.37
N PHE A 89 10.91 -0.82 -17.22
CA PHE A 89 12.07 0.03 -16.94
C PHE A 89 13.37 -0.70 -17.25
N HIS A 90 13.92 -0.48 -18.44
CA HIS A 90 15.21 -1.03 -18.87
C HIS A 90 16.39 -0.15 -18.45
N LEU A 91 16.41 0.23 -17.19
CA LEU A 91 17.42 1.10 -16.57
C LEU A 91 18.36 0.28 -15.69
N PRO A 92 19.63 0.68 -15.55
CA PRO A 92 20.51 0.11 -14.56
C PRO A 92 19.89 0.20 -13.16
N CYS A 93 19.92 -0.90 -12.41
CA CYS A 93 19.53 -0.90 -11.00
C CYS A 93 20.64 -1.49 -10.12
N ALA A 94 20.78 -0.97 -8.90
CA ALA A 94 21.82 -1.41 -7.98
C ALA A 94 21.53 -2.80 -7.40
N TYR A 95 20.26 -3.09 -7.13
CA TYR A 95 19.80 -4.37 -6.59
C TYR A 95 18.67 -4.91 -7.46
N THR A 96 18.89 -6.08 -8.03
CA THR A 96 17.83 -6.80 -8.74
C THR A 96 16.84 -7.37 -7.73
N THR A 97 15.57 -7.41 -8.11
CA THR A 97 14.54 -8.06 -7.29
C THR A 97 14.71 -9.57 -7.42
N ASP A 98 14.85 -10.27 -6.30
CA ASP A 98 14.74 -11.72 -6.31
C ASP A 98 13.33 -12.12 -6.73
N THR A 99 13.22 -13.12 -7.59
CA THR A 99 11.92 -13.64 -8.01
C THR A 99 11.28 -14.36 -6.81
N ILE A 100 10.14 -13.88 -6.35
CA ILE A 100 9.37 -14.55 -5.31
C ILE A 100 8.64 -15.73 -5.97
N HIS A 101 8.93 -16.93 -5.49
CA HIS A 101 8.25 -18.15 -5.89
C HIS A 101 7.24 -18.59 -4.84
N ASN A 102 6.16 -19.22 -5.29
CA ASN A 102 5.10 -19.73 -4.42
C ASN A 102 4.54 -18.66 -3.44
N GLY A 103 4.54 -17.38 -3.84
CA GLY A 103 3.72 -16.38 -3.15
C GLY A 103 2.25 -16.80 -3.17
N ILE A 104 1.42 -16.27 -2.27
CA ILE A 104 0.03 -16.74 -2.10
C ILE A 104 -0.75 -16.76 -3.43
N GLY A 105 -0.57 -15.75 -4.31
CA GLY A 105 -1.24 -15.69 -5.60
C GLY A 105 -0.84 -16.81 -6.55
N GLU A 106 0.46 -17.05 -6.69
CA GLU A 106 1.01 -18.11 -7.51
C GLU A 106 0.64 -19.50 -6.97
N TYR A 107 0.75 -19.68 -5.66
CA TYR A 107 0.49 -20.96 -5.02
C TYR A 107 -0.98 -21.39 -5.17
N LEU A 108 -1.94 -20.49 -4.91
CA LEU A 108 -3.36 -20.78 -5.13
C LEU A 108 -3.67 -21.08 -6.60
N SER A 109 -3.04 -20.33 -7.52
CA SER A 109 -3.16 -20.57 -8.96
C SER A 109 -2.66 -21.96 -9.36
N ASN A 110 -1.48 -22.37 -8.87
CA ASN A 110 -0.91 -23.69 -9.13
C ASN A 110 -1.79 -24.84 -8.62
N LEU A 111 -2.58 -24.59 -7.58
CA LEU A 111 -3.59 -25.53 -7.07
C LEU A 111 -4.92 -25.46 -7.83
N GLY A 112 -5.05 -24.62 -8.86
CA GLY A 112 -6.27 -24.43 -9.63
C GLY A 112 -7.40 -23.72 -8.87
N LEU A 113 -7.08 -23.02 -7.78
CA LEU A 113 -8.04 -22.30 -6.95
C LEU A 113 -8.27 -20.90 -7.47
N LYS A 114 -9.52 -20.46 -7.42
CA LYS A 114 -9.89 -19.09 -7.81
C LYS A 114 -9.70 -18.11 -6.63
N GLN A 115 -9.19 -16.96 -6.94
CA GLN A 115 -8.95 -15.89 -5.98
C GLN A 115 -9.40 -14.53 -6.51
N LEU A 116 -9.83 -13.66 -5.61
CA LEU A 116 -10.19 -12.28 -5.93
C LEU A 116 -9.24 -11.31 -5.21
N ARG A 117 -8.82 -10.28 -5.94
CA ARG A 117 -8.13 -9.09 -5.42
C ARG A 117 -9.06 -7.90 -5.59
N ILE A 118 -9.32 -7.17 -4.51
CA ILE A 118 -10.20 -6.00 -4.54
C ILE A 118 -9.67 -4.89 -3.67
N ALA A 119 -9.60 -3.70 -4.24
CA ALA A 119 -9.27 -2.46 -3.52
C ALA A 119 -9.73 -1.25 -4.33
N GLU A 120 -9.73 -0.09 -3.70
CA GLU A 120 -9.79 1.17 -4.42
C GLU A 120 -8.41 1.60 -4.92
N THR A 121 -8.34 2.62 -5.81
CA THR A 121 -7.15 3.02 -6.58
C THR A 121 -5.88 3.09 -5.74
N GLU A 122 -5.93 3.73 -4.56
CA GLU A 122 -4.77 3.96 -3.71
C GLU A 122 -4.14 2.67 -3.15
N LYS A 123 -4.91 1.60 -3.04
CA LYS A 123 -4.45 0.31 -2.50
C LYS A 123 -4.53 -0.86 -3.49
N TYR A 124 -4.87 -0.57 -4.75
CA TYR A 124 -4.96 -1.62 -5.77
C TYR A 124 -3.63 -2.31 -6.05
N ALA A 125 -2.55 -1.54 -6.17
CA ALA A 125 -1.21 -2.09 -6.37
C ALA A 125 -0.77 -2.98 -5.18
N HIS A 126 -1.24 -2.67 -3.96
CA HIS A 126 -0.89 -3.43 -2.76
C HIS A 126 -1.46 -4.84 -2.78
N VAL A 127 -2.69 -5.03 -3.27
CA VAL A 127 -3.32 -6.36 -3.38
C VAL A 127 -3.03 -7.07 -4.70
N THR A 128 -2.38 -6.41 -5.67
CA THR A 128 -2.04 -6.97 -6.98
C THR A 128 -0.53 -7.06 -7.17
N TYR A 129 0.10 -6.02 -7.66
CA TYR A 129 1.52 -5.98 -8.01
C TYR A 129 2.43 -6.38 -6.83
N PHE A 130 2.29 -5.73 -5.66
CA PHE A 130 3.15 -6.02 -4.52
C PHE A 130 2.87 -7.40 -3.92
N MET A 131 1.60 -7.77 -3.80
CA MET A 131 1.20 -9.10 -3.30
C MET A 131 1.70 -10.23 -4.22
N ASN A 132 1.86 -9.95 -5.52
CA ASN A 132 2.38 -10.89 -6.51
C ASN A 132 3.91 -10.78 -6.72
N GLY A 133 4.62 -10.15 -5.79
CA GLY A 133 6.08 -10.06 -5.82
C GLY A 133 6.64 -9.23 -6.97
N GLY A 134 5.91 -8.18 -7.40
CA GLY A 134 6.30 -7.31 -8.51
C GLY A 134 5.80 -7.76 -9.88
N LYS A 135 4.93 -8.77 -9.95
CA LYS A 135 4.35 -9.24 -11.22
C LYS A 135 3.04 -8.51 -11.52
N GLU A 136 3.00 -7.81 -12.66
CA GLU A 136 1.81 -7.07 -13.11
C GLU A 136 0.69 -7.98 -13.58
N GLN A 137 1.04 -9.05 -14.32
CA GLN A 137 0.06 -9.96 -14.88
C GLN A 137 -0.64 -10.78 -13.78
N PRO A 138 -1.97 -10.88 -13.80
CA PRO A 138 -2.68 -11.76 -12.88
C PRO A 138 -2.28 -13.22 -13.11
N TYR A 139 -2.28 -14.00 -12.04
CA TYR A 139 -2.14 -15.45 -12.15
C TYR A 139 -3.42 -16.09 -12.70
N PRO A 140 -3.36 -17.26 -13.35
CA PRO A 140 -4.55 -18.01 -13.73
C PRO A 140 -5.50 -18.20 -12.53
N GLY A 141 -6.79 -17.85 -12.70
CA GLY A 141 -7.77 -17.88 -11.62
C GLY A 141 -7.74 -16.69 -10.65
N GLU A 142 -6.89 -15.68 -10.91
CA GLU A 142 -6.88 -14.43 -10.15
C GLU A 142 -7.74 -13.38 -10.87
N ASP A 143 -8.89 -13.08 -10.31
CA ASP A 143 -9.75 -11.99 -10.73
C ASP A 143 -9.43 -10.72 -9.93
N ARG A 144 -9.61 -9.55 -10.56
CA ARG A 144 -9.29 -8.25 -9.97
C ARG A 144 -10.46 -7.28 -10.11
N ILE A 145 -10.81 -6.61 -9.02
CA ILE A 145 -11.80 -5.53 -9.00
C ILE A 145 -11.13 -4.25 -8.50
N LEU A 146 -11.10 -3.25 -9.38
CA LEU A 146 -10.66 -1.88 -9.05
C LEU A 146 -11.89 -1.01 -8.82
N VAL A 147 -11.92 -0.30 -7.70
CA VAL A 147 -12.86 0.80 -7.42
C VAL A 147 -12.10 2.11 -7.51
N GLN A 148 -12.67 3.12 -8.14
CA GLN A 148 -12.00 4.42 -8.23
C GLN A 148 -12.03 5.13 -6.88
N SER A 149 -10.89 5.62 -6.41
CA SER A 149 -10.83 6.51 -5.25
C SER A 149 -11.47 7.86 -5.55
N PRO A 150 -12.03 8.57 -4.58
CA PRO A 150 -12.66 9.86 -4.79
C PRO A 150 -11.62 10.90 -5.24
N LYS A 151 -12.04 11.79 -6.14
CA LYS A 151 -11.20 12.88 -6.67
C LYS A 151 -11.25 14.09 -5.76
N VAL A 152 -10.60 14.01 -4.60
CA VAL A 152 -10.46 15.12 -3.64
C VAL A 152 -8.98 15.52 -3.51
N ALA A 153 -8.74 16.72 -3.01
CA ALA A 153 -7.36 17.20 -2.84
C ALA A 153 -6.62 16.41 -1.77
N THR A 154 -7.30 16.11 -0.65
CA THR A 154 -6.80 15.28 0.46
C THR A 154 -7.95 14.44 1.01
N TYR A 155 -7.67 13.26 1.53
CA TYR A 155 -8.71 12.30 1.92
C TYR A 155 -9.40 12.61 3.26
N ASP A 156 -8.91 13.57 4.04
CA ASP A 156 -9.62 14.13 5.18
C ASP A 156 -10.92 14.85 4.78
N LEU A 157 -11.01 15.32 3.54
CA LEU A 157 -12.23 15.94 2.98
C LEU A 157 -13.33 14.91 2.67
N GLN A 158 -12.97 13.64 2.53
CA GLN A 158 -13.88 12.51 2.30
C GLN A 158 -13.34 11.25 2.96
N PRO A 159 -13.39 11.14 4.32
CA PRO A 159 -12.75 10.04 5.06
C PRO A 159 -13.31 8.64 4.77
N GLU A 160 -14.57 8.56 4.35
CA GLU A 160 -15.18 7.30 3.89
C GLU A 160 -14.57 6.77 2.58
N MET A 161 -13.89 7.63 1.82
CA MET A 161 -13.28 7.30 0.53
C MET A 161 -14.25 6.48 -0.35
N SER A 162 -13.83 5.37 -0.90
CA SER A 162 -14.69 4.46 -1.67
C SER A 162 -15.02 3.15 -0.92
N ALA A 163 -14.84 3.13 0.42
CA ALA A 163 -15.00 1.92 1.21
C ALA A 163 -16.37 1.25 1.07
N PHE A 164 -17.46 2.02 0.99
CA PHE A 164 -18.80 1.48 0.80
C PHE A 164 -18.96 0.78 -0.55
N GLU A 165 -18.46 1.36 -1.65
CA GLU A 165 -18.50 0.72 -2.98
C GLU A 165 -17.62 -0.53 -3.04
N VAL A 166 -16.42 -0.49 -2.44
CA VAL A 166 -15.58 -1.68 -2.28
C VAL A 166 -16.33 -2.78 -1.55
N THR A 167 -17.00 -2.43 -0.44
CA THR A 167 -17.77 -3.37 0.37
C THR A 167 -18.96 -3.96 -0.38
N ASP A 168 -19.69 -3.15 -1.16
CA ASP A 168 -20.83 -3.65 -1.95
C ASP A 168 -20.38 -4.71 -2.96
N LYS A 169 -19.28 -4.45 -3.68
CA LYS A 169 -18.71 -5.40 -4.64
C LYS A 169 -18.13 -6.63 -3.95
N LEU A 170 -17.47 -6.45 -2.81
CA LEU A 170 -16.89 -7.52 -2.01
C LEU A 170 -17.97 -8.46 -1.48
N VAL A 171 -19.04 -7.94 -0.88
CA VAL A 171 -20.18 -8.71 -0.37
C VAL A 171 -20.88 -9.47 -1.50
N ALA A 172 -21.05 -8.83 -2.67
CA ALA A 172 -21.62 -9.50 -3.86
C ALA A 172 -20.72 -10.67 -4.31
N ALA A 173 -19.41 -10.51 -4.35
CA ALA A 173 -18.45 -11.53 -4.71
C ALA A 173 -18.43 -12.70 -3.69
N ILE A 174 -18.51 -12.39 -2.40
CA ILE A 174 -18.61 -13.38 -1.31
C ILE A 174 -19.87 -14.25 -1.50
N ARG A 175 -21.03 -13.62 -1.65
CA ARG A 175 -22.31 -14.32 -1.82
C ARG A 175 -22.39 -15.14 -3.10
N ALA A 176 -21.64 -14.75 -4.14
CA ALA A 176 -21.53 -15.53 -5.38
C ALA A 176 -20.78 -16.86 -5.21
N LYS A 177 -20.01 -17.05 -4.13
CA LYS A 177 -19.26 -18.29 -3.78
C LYS A 177 -18.32 -18.78 -4.89
N GLN A 178 -17.76 -17.86 -5.68
CA GLN A 178 -16.91 -18.21 -6.82
C GLN A 178 -15.44 -18.37 -6.46
N TYR A 179 -15.01 -17.78 -5.33
CA TYR A 179 -13.61 -17.68 -4.93
C TYR A 179 -13.35 -18.51 -3.67
N GLN A 180 -12.19 -19.17 -3.65
CA GLN A 180 -11.70 -19.88 -2.47
C GLN A 180 -10.92 -18.94 -1.55
N ALA A 181 -10.34 -17.86 -2.08
CA ALA A 181 -9.69 -16.80 -1.31
C ALA A 181 -10.03 -15.43 -1.88
N ILE A 182 -10.21 -14.45 -1.00
CA ILE A 182 -10.45 -13.06 -1.36
C ILE A 182 -9.49 -12.19 -0.54
N LEU A 183 -8.73 -11.31 -1.20
CA LEU A 183 -7.86 -10.36 -0.56
C LEU A 183 -8.36 -8.94 -0.87
N CYS A 184 -8.67 -8.22 0.20
CA CYS A 184 -9.14 -6.84 0.15
C CYS A 184 -8.19 -5.94 0.96
N ASN A 185 -7.93 -4.74 0.48
CA ASN A 185 -7.26 -3.69 1.26
C ASN A 185 -8.13 -2.44 1.23
N TYR A 186 -8.57 -1.99 2.39
CA TYR A 186 -9.26 -0.73 2.58
C TYR A 186 -8.24 0.39 2.79
N ALA A 187 -8.35 1.46 2.02
CA ALA A 187 -7.37 2.54 2.00
C ALA A 187 -7.50 3.54 3.16
N ASN A 188 -8.66 3.58 3.81
CA ASN A 188 -9.06 4.66 4.71
C ASN A 188 -8.08 4.89 5.87
N GLY A 189 -7.66 3.84 6.59
CA GLY A 189 -6.80 3.97 7.75
C GLY A 189 -5.47 4.63 7.42
N ASP A 190 -4.86 4.26 6.31
CA ASP A 190 -3.59 4.81 5.85
C ASP A 190 -3.77 6.19 5.20
N MET A 191 -4.61 6.28 4.18
CA MET A 191 -4.71 7.50 3.38
C MET A 191 -5.26 8.70 4.17
N VAL A 192 -6.24 8.48 5.04
CA VAL A 192 -6.75 9.52 5.94
C VAL A 192 -5.78 9.78 7.10
N GLY A 193 -5.09 8.75 7.58
CA GLY A 193 -4.06 8.87 8.61
C GLY A 193 -2.94 9.84 8.20
N HIS A 194 -2.53 9.85 6.94
CA HIS A 194 -1.53 10.78 6.40
C HIS A 194 -1.96 12.26 6.45
N SER A 195 -3.23 12.56 6.65
CA SER A 195 -3.69 13.95 6.84
C SER A 195 -3.28 14.54 8.19
N GLY A 196 -3.07 13.71 9.21
CA GLY A 196 -2.83 14.15 10.58
C GLY A 196 -4.07 14.73 11.29
N ILE A 197 -5.27 14.59 10.69
CA ILE A 197 -6.53 15.16 11.22
C ILE A 197 -7.29 14.08 11.98
N MET A 198 -7.34 14.22 13.32
CA MET A 198 -7.94 13.24 14.23
C MET A 198 -9.41 12.94 13.91
N GLU A 199 -10.23 13.99 13.68
CA GLU A 199 -11.66 13.81 13.41
C GLU A 199 -11.90 13.03 12.11
N ALA A 200 -11.08 13.28 11.09
CA ALA A 200 -11.14 12.53 9.84
C ALA A 200 -10.71 11.05 10.03
N ALA A 201 -9.67 10.81 10.82
CA ALA A 201 -9.22 9.45 11.14
C ALA A 201 -10.29 8.67 11.92
N VAL A 202 -10.95 9.29 12.90
CA VAL A 202 -12.09 8.68 13.61
C VAL A 202 -13.20 8.30 12.65
N LYS A 203 -13.58 9.22 11.75
CA LYS A 203 -14.61 8.97 10.74
C LYS A 203 -14.23 7.84 9.77
N ALA A 204 -12.96 7.76 9.37
CA ALA A 204 -12.43 6.67 8.55
C ALA A 204 -12.57 5.32 9.25
N VAL A 205 -12.19 5.23 10.53
CA VAL A 205 -12.29 4.01 11.34
C VAL A 205 -13.75 3.59 11.57
N GLU A 206 -14.66 4.52 11.87
CA GLU A 206 -16.10 4.25 11.98
C GLU A 206 -16.67 3.69 10.66
N THR A 207 -16.22 4.23 9.52
CA THR A 207 -16.62 3.72 8.21
C THR A 207 -16.12 2.29 8.00
N LEU A 208 -14.85 2.02 8.36
CA LEU A 208 -14.29 0.67 8.28
C LEU A 208 -15.02 -0.32 9.18
N ASP A 209 -15.42 0.07 10.39
CA ASP A 209 -16.17 -0.80 11.31
C ASP A 209 -17.48 -1.26 10.66
N ILE A 210 -18.24 -0.33 10.06
CA ILE A 210 -19.48 -0.66 9.32
C ILE A 210 -19.19 -1.60 8.13
N CYS A 211 -18.16 -1.29 7.35
CA CYS A 211 -17.79 -2.07 6.16
C CYS A 211 -17.35 -3.49 6.52
N ILE A 212 -16.46 -3.62 7.51
CA ILE A 212 -15.95 -4.90 8.00
C ILE A 212 -17.09 -5.74 8.59
N GLY A 213 -17.99 -5.12 9.36
CA GLY A 213 -19.18 -5.80 9.90
C GLY A 213 -20.00 -6.46 8.79
N ARG A 214 -20.28 -5.75 7.70
CA ARG A 214 -21.00 -6.27 6.52
C ARG A 214 -20.26 -7.43 5.83
N VAL A 215 -18.94 -7.33 5.73
CA VAL A 215 -18.09 -8.39 5.13
C VAL A 215 -18.11 -9.64 6.00
N VAL A 216 -17.93 -9.48 7.31
CA VAL A 216 -17.99 -10.60 8.28
C VAL A 216 -19.34 -11.29 8.23
N GLU A 217 -20.44 -10.55 8.26
CA GLU A 217 -21.80 -11.10 8.12
C GLU A 217 -21.93 -11.94 6.85
N ALA A 218 -21.56 -11.37 5.69
CA ALA A 218 -21.66 -12.07 4.40
C ALA A 218 -20.79 -13.34 4.35
N MET A 219 -19.60 -13.32 4.97
CA MET A 219 -18.73 -14.50 5.06
C MET A 219 -19.34 -15.59 5.95
N LEU A 220 -19.88 -15.23 7.11
CA LEU A 220 -20.54 -16.18 8.02
C LEU A 220 -21.81 -16.79 7.40
N GLU A 221 -22.60 -16.01 6.65
CA GLU A 221 -23.76 -16.48 5.89
C GLU A 221 -23.42 -17.64 4.94
N ILE A 222 -22.24 -17.64 4.36
CA ILE A 222 -21.79 -18.68 3.42
C ILE A 222 -20.98 -19.80 4.07
N GLY A 223 -20.73 -19.72 5.39
CA GLY A 223 -19.85 -20.63 6.13
C GLY A 223 -18.37 -20.37 5.88
N GLY A 224 -18.01 -19.14 5.47
CA GLY A 224 -16.64 -18.71 5.26
C GLY A 224 -15.96 -18.20 6.53
N GLU A 225 -14.70 -17.86 6.43
CA GLU A 225 -13.84 -17.42 7.53
C GLU A 225 -13.08 -16.15 7.13
N VAL A 226 -12.73 -15.29 8.10
CA VAL A 226 -12.10 -13.98 7.85
C VAL A 226 -10.90 -13.78 8.74
N ILE A 227 -9.80 -13.30 8.16
CA ILE A 227 -8.71 -12.62 8.86
C ILE A 227 -8.85 -11.12 8.62
N ILE A 228 -8.75 -10.33 9.67
CA ILE A 228 -8.72 -8.87 9.63
C ILE A 228 -7.42 -8.43 10.27
N THR A 229 -6.59 -7.69 9.52
CA THR A 229 -5.31 -7.16 9.99
C THR A 229 -4.97 -5.88 9.26
N ALA A 230 -3.81 -5.29 9.54
CA ALA A 230 -3.23 -4.20 8.77
C ALA A 230 -1.80 -4.55 8.35
N ASP A 231 -1.32 -3.91 7.30
CA ASP A 231 0.06 -4.07 6.78
C ASP A 231 1.07 -3.20 7.55
N HIS A 232 0.62 -2.12 8.17
CA HIS A 232 1.41 -1.24 9.06
C HIS A 232 0.48 -0.40 9.93
N GLY A 233 1.03 0.30 10.93
CA GLY A 233 0.33 1.30 11.70
C GLY A 233 0.38 2.68 11.02
N ASN A 234 -0.61 3.52 11.30
CA ASN A 234 -0.73 4.92 10.89
C ASN A 234 -1.77 5.65 11.76
N ALA A 235 -3.06 5.38 11.55
CA ALA A 235 -4.19 6.10 12.16
C ALA A 235 -4.28 5.95 13.69
N GLU A 236 -3.62 4.97 14.30
CA GLU A 236 -3.60 4.81 15.75
C GLU A 236 -2.72 5.86 16.46
N GLN A 237 -1.93 6.62 15.69
CA GLN A 237 -1.08 7.69 16.21
C GLN A 237 -1.21 8.95 15.34
N MET A 238 -2.16 9.81 15.64
CA MET A 238 -2.42 11.04 14.90
C MET A 238 -1.69 12.28 15.46
N LEU A 239 -1.02 12.12 16.59
CA LEU A 239 -0.28 13.20 17.26
C LEU A 239 1.07 12.68 17.73
N ASP A 240 2.14 13.40 17.44
CA ASP A 240 3.43 13.18 18.06
C ASP A 240 3.42 13.74 19.50
N ARG A 241 3.65 12.87 20.46
CA ARG A 241 3.56 13.22 21.89
C ARG A 241 4.69 14.13 22.39
N ASN A 242 5.81 14.17 21.67
CA ASN A 242 6.97 14.97 22.04
C ASN A 242 6.92 16.36 21.42
N THR A 243 6.55 16.44 20.14
CA THR A 243 6.53 17.70 19.39
C THR A 243 5.18 18.38 19.42
N HIS A 244 4.10 17.67 19.81
CA HIS A 244 2.72 18.11 19.73
C HIS A 244 2.24 18.49 18.33
N GLN A 245 2.92 17.99 17.31
CA GLN A 245 2.54 18.15 15.91
C GLN A 245 1.66 16.99 15.43
N ALA A 246 0.93 17.21 14.35
CA ALA A 246 0.23 16.13 13.67
C ALA A 246 1.24 15.07 13.21
N HIS A 247 0.95 13.80 13.53
CA HIS A 247 1.74 12.67 13.06
C HIS A 247 1.10 12.15 11.77
N THR A 248 1.86 12.17 10.68
CA THR A 248 1.37 11.85 9.32
C THR A 248 2.11 10.67 8.67
N ALA A 249 3.02 10.03 9.41
CA ALA A 249 3.83 8.92 8.92
C ALA A 249 3.35 7.56 9.41
N HIS A 250 3.80 6.49 8.75
CA HIS A 250 3.59 5.14 9.27
C HIS A 250 4.28 4.94 10.61
N THR A 251 3.71 4.09 11.45
CA THR A 251 4.29 3.71 12.73
C THR A 251 4.83 2.28 12.69
N LEU A 252 5.67 1.95 13.67
CA LEU A 252 6.12 0.58 13.95
C LEU A 252 5.29 -0.10 15.06
N ASN A 253 4.14 0.46 15.39
CA ASN A 253 3.25 -0.12 16.38
C ASN A 253 2.71 -1.47 15.89
N LEU A 254 2.41 -2.35 16.83
CA LEU A 254 1.75 -3.61 16.51
C LEU A 254 0.36 -3.36 15.95
N VAL A 255 0.04 -4.06 14.87
CA VAL A 255 -1.29 -4.03 14.25
C VAL A 255 -2.17 -5.16 14.78
N PRO A 256 -3.51 -5.00 14.79
CA PRO A 256 -4.41 -6.06 15.21
C PRO A 256 -4.36 -7.24 14.24
N PHE A 257 -4.55 -8.45 14.77
CA PHE A 257 -4.82 -9.66 13.99
C PHE A 257 -6.06 -10.32 14.58
N LEU A 258 -7.16 -10.25 13.86
CA LEU A 258 -8.46 -10.79 14.28
C LEU A 258 -8.86 -11.94 13.35
N TYR A 259 -9.40 -12.98 13.93
CA TYR A 259 -9.95 -14.11 13.21
C TYR A 259 -11.42 -14.32 13.56
N VAL A 260 -12.23 -14.51 12.55
CA VAL A 260 -13.65 -14.83 12.68
C VAL A 260 -13.95 -16.08 11.84
N GLY A 261 -14.42 -17.14 12.47
CA GLY A 261 -14.72 -18.39 11.79
C GLY A 261 -14.95 -19.55 12.74
N ARG A 262 -14.61 -20.77 12.29
CA ARG A 262 -14.71 -21.98 13.12
C ARG A 262 -13.79 -21.91 14.34
N LYS A 263 -13.98 -22.81 15.29
CA LYS A 263 -13.14 -22.84 16.51
C LYS A 263 -11.67 -23.06 16.15
N ALA A 264 -10.83 -22.15 16.63
CA ALA A 264 -9.38 -22.21 16.48
C ALA A 264 -8.69 -21.87 17.81
N VAL A 265 -7.42 -22.24 17.95
CA VAL A 265 -6.57 -21.89 19.08
C VAL A 265 -5.42 -21.04 18.55
N ILE A 266 -5.08 -19.94 19.26
CA ILE A 266 -3.92 -19.11 18.93
C ILE A 266 -2.65 -19.95 19.09
N ALA A 267 -1.85 -20.04 18.02
CA ALA A 267 -0.68 -20.91 17.95
C ALA A 267 0.53 -20.33 18.67
N ALA A 268 0.63 -19.01 18.78
CA ALA A 268 1.78 -18.33 19.35
C ALA A 268 1.40 -17.50 20.58
N ALA A 269 2.38 -17.17 21.42
CA ALA A 269 2.20 -16.38 22.63
C ALA A 269 1.90 -14.88 22.34
N GLY A 270 0.87 -14.62 21.54
CA GLY A 270 0.24 -13.30 21.40
C GLY A 270 0.82 -12.35 20.35
N THR A 271 1.90 -12.69 19.62
CA THR A 271 2.46 -11.85 18.55
C THR A 271 2.87 -12.65 17.33
N GLY A 272 2.74 -12.05 16.15
CA GLY A 272 3.19 -12.59 14.86
C GLY A 272 3.80 -11.49 14.00
N ALA A 273 4.02 -11.81 12.73
CA ALA A 273 4.51 -10.88 11.73
C ALA A 273 3.69 -11.01 10.44
N LEU A 274 3.79 -10.05 9.53
CA LEU A 274 3.05 -10.09 8.25
C LEU A 274 3.34 -11.37 7.44
N ARG A 275 4.55 -11.93 7.54
CA ARG A 275 4.93 -13.20 6.90
C ARG A 275 4.09 -14.40 7.37
N ASP A 276 3.37 -14.28 8.48
CA ASP A 276 2.55 -15.35 9.08
C ASP A 276 1.11 -15.34 8.56
N VAL A 277 0.68 -14.26 7.90
CA VAL A 277 -0.70 -14.09 7.41
C VAL A 277 -1.02 -15.11 6.31
N ALA A 278 -0.17 -15.25 5.30
CA ALA A 278 -0.39 -16.21 4.21
C ALA A 278 -0.36 -17.68 4.70
N PRO A 279 0.61 -18.13 5.53
CA PRO A 279 0.57 -19.42 6.19
C PRO A 279 -0.70 -19.66 7.00
N THR A 280 -1.21 -18.65 7.71
CA THR A 280 -2.47 -18.76 8.46
C THR A 280 -3.66 -18.92 7.53
N LEU A 281 -3.72 -18.19 6.42
CA LEU A 281 -4.76 -18.36 5.40
C LEU A 281 -4.73 -19.78 4.81
N LEU A 282 -3.56 -20.31 4.48
CA LEU A 282 -3.43 -21.68 3.99
C LEU A 282 -3.90 -22.72 5.02
N ALA A 283 -3.56 -22.52 6.31
CA ALA A 283 -4.04 -23.40 7.38
C ALA A 283 -5.56 -23.35 7.53
N MET A 284 -6.18 -22.16 7.40
CA MET A 284 -7.65 -22.02 7.36
C MET A 284 -8.26 -22.82 6.21
N MET A 285 -7.62 -22.81 5.05
CA MET A 285 -8.06 -23.52 3.85
C MET A 285 -7.74 -25.04 3.91
N GLY A 286 -7.01 -25.51 4.92
CA GLY A 286 -6.55 -26.91 5.01
C GLY A 286 -5.50 -27.26 3.94
N LEU A 287 -4.76 -26.29 3.46
CA LEU A 287 -3.74 -26.44 2.43
C LEU A 287 -2.34 -26.53 3.04
N PRO A 288 -1.42 -27.33 2.46
CA PRO A 288 -0.04 -27.36 2.90
C PRO A 288 0.66 -26.03 2.63
N GLN A 289 1.60 -25.67 3.50
CA GLN A 289 2.43 -24.48 3.32
C GLN A 289 3.62 -24.81 2.40
N PRO A 290 3.88 -24.03 1.35
CA PRO A 290 5.06 -24.23 0.52
C PRO A 290 6.34 -23.80 1.28
N PRO A 291 7.49 -24.45 1.01
CA PRO A 291 8.73 -24.23 1.77
C PRO A 291 9.31 -22.81 1.65
N GLU A 292 8.94 -22.09 0.59
CA GLU A 292 9.36 -20.70 0.38
C GLU A 292 8.67 -19.72 1.34
N MET A 293 7.52 -20.07 1.90
CA MET A 293 6.87 -19.28 2.94
C MET A 293 7.56 -19.53 4.29
N THR A 294 8.33 -18.56 4.77
CA THR A 294 9.13 -18.67 6.00
C THR A 294 8.37 -18.35 7.29
N GLY A 295 7.12 -17.85 7.19
CA GLY A 295 6.24 -17.62 8.33
C GLY A 295 5.61 -18.91 8.86
N SER A 296 4.77 -18.79 9.88
CA SER A 296 4.03 -19.89 10.48
C SER A 296 2.58 -19.51 10.72
N SER A 297 1.66 -20.46 10.66
CA SER A 297 0.27 -20.17 11.00
C SER A 297 0.14 -19.66 12.44
N LEU A 298 -0.60 -18.55 12.61
CA LEU A 298 -0.95 -17.99 13.93
C LEU A 298 -2.12 -18.72 14.59
N LEU A 299 -2.77 -19.64 13.88
CA LEU A 299 -3.93 -20.38 14.34
C LEU A 299 -3.72 -21.89 14.16
N HIS A 300 -4.18 -22.66 15.14
CA HIS A 300 -4.32 -24.11 15.05
C HIS A 300 -5.81 -24.46 15.00
N PHE A 301 -6.15 -25.29 14.05
CA PHE A 301 -7.48 -25.86 13.86
C PHE A 301 -7.50 -27.31 14.34
N GLY A 302 -8.46 -27.64 15.17
CA GLY A 302 -8.64 -29.01 15.67
C GLY A 302 -9.29 -29.94 14.66
#